data_326f7e659115cd23bc475e61f4ff8d01
#
_entry.id   326f7e659115cd23bc475e61f4ff8d01
#
_cell.length_a   1.000
_cell.length_b   1.000
_cell.length_c   1.000
_cell.angle_alpha   90.00
_cell.angle_beta   90.00
_cell.angle_gamma   90.00
#
_symmetry.space_group_name_H-M   'P 1'
#
loop_
_entity.id
_entity.type
_entity.pdbx_description
1 polymer ?
#
loop_
_entity_poly.entity_id
_entity_poly.type
_entity_poly.pdbx_seq_one_letter_code
_entity_poly.pdbx_strand_id
1 'polypeptide(L)'
;LETVIAMKPNAIISIAYDVNAMVGIFEKVRDAGIKLVFFECAPTGFVSGQDYYALVSTDYYGSGRFAAEYMAYLLNYEGTVAMVYYDADVWTCNERDDAFRKVMDKYPNIKIVSEQGFADVSQAGTCADAILAQYPDVDGIYATWDVPAEEVMASASAVGRNDLIITTVDLGDNAARVIAEDGMIKAVGAARSYEDGEAIAYATVYSLLDKELTDRYVATPTQGVARENVLDAYANCYQVNPSDMIIEIWEAVYGTLTSP
;
A
#
# COMPACT_ATOMS: atom_id res chain seq x y z
N LEU A 1 12.64 1.03 -20.68
CA LEU A 1 12.95 2.47 -20.81
C LEU A 1 13.75 2.80 -22.07
N GLU A 2 14.76 2.02 -22.51
CA GLU A 2 15.56 2.34 -23.71
C GLU A 2 14.70 2.54 -24.97
N THR A 3 13.69 1.70 -25.17
CA THR A 3 12.73 1.85 -26.28
C THR A 3 11.97 3.18 -26.18
N VAL A 4 11.58 3.57 -24.97
CA VAL A 4 10.85 4.83 -24.73
C VAL A 4 11.76 6.04 -24.99
N ILE A 5 13.03 5.98 -24.55
CA ILE A 5 14.02 7.02 -24.85
C ILE A 5 14.18 7.22 -26.37
N ALA A 6 14.24 6.10 -27.12
CA ALA A 6 14.35 6.14 -28.58
C ALA A 6 13.15 6.81 -29.27
N MET A 7 11.97 6.78 -28.65
CA MET A 7 10.76 7.48 -29.12
C MET A 7 10.81 9.00 -28.89
N LYS A 8 11.77 9.49 -28.10
CA LYS A 8 11.98 10.90 -27.76
C LYS A 8 10.71 11.60 -27.26
N PRO A 9 10.04 11.08 -26.23
CA PRO A 9 8.91 11.77 -25.61
C PRO A 9 9.37 13.07 -24.96
N ASN A 10 8.47 14.02 -24.75
CA ASN A 10 8.78 15.27 -24.07
C ASN A 10 8.94 15.07 -22.55
N ALA A 11 8.21 14.11 -21.96
CA ALA A 11 8.31 13.76 -20.55
C ALA A 11 8.12 12.25 -20.35
N ILE A 12 8.66 11.73 -19.26
CA ILE A 12 8.45 10.37 -18.77
C ILE A 12 8.00 10.46 -17.31
N ILE A 13 6.90 9.78 -17.00
CA ILE A 13 6.48 9.47 -15.64
C ILE A 13 6.94 8.05 -15.35
N SER A 14 7.67 7.84 -14.27
CA SER A 14 8.19 6.52 -13.95
C SER A 14 8.41 6.34 -12.43
N ILE A 15 8.60 5.08 -12.05
CA ILE A 15 9.01 4.66 -10.73
C ILE A 15 10.40 4.02 -10.83
N ALA A 16 11.24 4.22 -9.83
CA ALA A 16 12.52 3.54 -9.69
C ALA A 16 12.42 2.48 -8.60
N TYR A 17 11.76 1.32 -8.91
CA TYR A 17 11.57 0.33 -7.84
C TYR A 17 12.89 -0.24 -7.29
N ASP A 18 13.93 -0.35 -8.09
CA ASP A 18 15.29 -0.58 -7.64
C ASP A 18 16.05 0.74 -7.79
N VAL A 19 16.06 1.51 -6.71
CA VAL A 19 16.63 2.85 -6.68
C VAL A 19 18.12 2.89 -7.02
N ASN A 20 18.82 1.79 -6.87
CA ASN A 20 20.25 1.65 -7.16
C ASN A 20 20.50 1.13 -8.57
N ALA A 21 19.88 0.02 -8.95
CA ALA A 21 20.09 -0.59 -10.26
C ALA A 21 19.56 0.27 -11.42
N MET A 22 18.53 1.10 -11.17
CA MET A 22 17.94 1.93 -12.21
C MET A 22 18.61 3.29 -12.43
N VAL A 23 19.63 3.66 -11.65
CA VAL A 23 20.36 4.92 -11.81
C VAL A 23 20.80 5.17 -13.25
N GLY A 24 21.55 4.22 -13.85
CA GLY A 24 22.14 4.40 -15.19
C GLY A 24 21.11 4.54 -16.32
N ILE A 25 19.94 3.93 -16.21
CA ILE A 25 18.90 4.11 -17.23
C ILE A 25 18.21 5.47 -17.11
N PHE A 26 18.02 5.99 -15.90
CA PHE A 26 17.45 7.32 -15.71
C PHE A 26 18.44 8.43 -16.01
N GLU A 27 19.75 8.21 -15.85
CA GLU A 27 20.78 9.11 -16.38
C GLU A 27 20.65 9.26 -17.90
N LYS A 28 20.45 8.17 -18.64
CA LYS A 28 20.21 8.24 -20.10
C LYS A 28 18.94 9.04 -20.44
N VAL A 29 17.87 8.94 -19.65
CA VAL A 29 16.65 9.73 -19.85
C VAL A 29 16.95 11.22 -19.64
N ARG A 30 17.61 11.58 -18.53
CA ARG A 30 18.02 12.94 -18.22
C ARG A 30 18.91 13.52 -19.33
N ASP A 31 19.96 12.79 -19.73
CA ASP A 31 20.95 13.23 -20.71
C ASP A 31 20.36 13.37 -22.13
N ALA A 32 19.24 12.65 -22.40
CA ALA A 32 18.44 12.84 -23.60
C ALA A 32 17.56 14.12 -23.58
N GLY A 33 17.57 14.87 -22.46
CA GLY A 33 16.77 16.09 -22.29
C GLY A 33 15.27 15.84 -22.07
N ILE A 34 14.88 14.62 -21.73
CA ILE A 34 13.50 14.23 -21.47
C ILE A 34 13.15 14.62 -20.04
N LYS A 35 12.03 15.32 -19.84
CA LYS A 35 11.55 15.70 -18.49
C LYS A 35 11.17 14.45 -17.72
N LEU A 36 11.62 14.36 -16.45
CA LEU A 36 11.33 13.24 -15.55
C LEU A 36 10.42 13.72 -14.41
N VAL A 37 9.34 12.99 -14.18
CA VAL A 37 8.52 13.06 -12.98
C VAL A 37 8.48 11.66 -12.38
N PHE A 38 8.91 11.54 -11.12
CA PHE A 38 8.87 10.27 -10.44
C PHE A 38 7.59 10.10 -9.64
N PHE A 39 7.14 8.87 -9.60
CA PHE A 39 6.08 8.38 -8.75
C PHE A 39 6.67 7.41 -7.74
N GLU A 40 6.24 7.48 -6.49
CA GLU A 40 6.71 6.69 -5.35
C GLU A 40 8.17 6.92 -4.97
N CYS A 41 9.13 6.59 -5.82
CA CYS A 41 10.55 6.74 -5.52
C CYS A 41 11.37 7.16 -6.75
N ALA A 42 12.48 7.84 -6.47
CA ALA A 42 13.46 8.28 -7.45
C ALA A 42 14.80 7.51 -7.27
N PRO A 43 15.65 7.42 -8.30
CA PRO A 43 16.94 6.75 -8.20
C PRO A 43 17.86 7.38 -7.15
N THR A 44 18.68 6.57 -6.51
CA THR A 44 19.68 7.02 -5.55
C THR A 44 20.60 8.08 -6.17
N GLY A 45 20.80 9.16 -5.45
CA GLY A 45 21.69 10.27 -5.87
C GLY A 45 21.06 11.26 -6.82
N PHE A 46 19.84 11.03 -7.32
CA PHE A 46 19.13 12.01 -8.14
C PHE A 46 18.62 13.16 -7.28
N VAL A 47 18.81 14.38 -7.79
CA VAL A 47 18.45 15.61 -7.10
C VAL A 47 17.25 16.27 -7.78
N SER A 48 16.20 16.50 -7.00
CA SER A 48 15.02 17.22 -7.48
C SER A 48 15.35 18.62 -7.97
N GLY A 49 14.79 19.00 -9.10
CA GLY A 49 15.07 20.27 -9.76
C GLY A 49 16.36 20.30 -10.59
N GLN A 50 17.18 19.24 -10.53
CA GLN A 50 18.39 19.08 -11.35
C GLN A 50 18.24 17.87 -12.29
N ASP A 51 18.05 16.68 -11.72
CA ASP A 51 17.98 15.42 -12.46
C ASP A 51 16.55 15.03 -12.83
N TYR A 52 15.57 15.45 -12.05
CA TYR A 52 14.15 15.27 -12.30
C TYR A 52 13.33 16.47 -11.82
N TYR A 53 12.11 16.59 -12.32
CA TYR A 53 11.28 17.75 -12.06
C TYR A 53 10.58 17.69 -10.69
N ALA A 54 9.89 16.58 -10.41
CA ALA A 54 9.17 16.37 -9.16
C ALA A 54 9.06 14.87 -8.82
N LEU A 55 8.85 14.60 -7.55
CA LEU A 55 8.50 13.28 -7.00
C LEU A 55 7.14 13.39 -6.30
N VAL A 56 6.19 12.55 -6.69
CA VAL A 56 4.90 12.37 -6.02
C VAL A 56 4.89 11.00 -5.36
N SER A 57 4.55 10.94 -4.09
CA SER A 57 4.54 9.68 -3.34
C SER A 57 3.41 9.68 -2.31
N THR A 58 2.85 8.52 -2.03
CA THR A 58 1.93 8.32 -0.91
C THR A 58 2.69 8.34 0.42
N ASP A 59 2.00 8.69 1.52
CA ASP A 59 2.49 8.48 2.90
C ASP A 59 2.44 7.00 3.27
N TYR A 60 3.41 6.21 2.77
CA TYR A 60 3.47 4.76 3.02
C TYR A 60 3.69 4.43 4.50
N TYR A 61 4.44 5.26 5.21
CA TYR A 61 4.58 5.11 6.67
C TYR A 61 3.23 5.28 7.36
N GLY A 62 2.43 6.25 6.97
CA GLY A 62 1.06 6.47 7.46
C GLY A 62 0.14 5.29 7.17
N SER A 63 0.29 4.64 6.00
CA SER A 63 -0.50 3.45 5.63
C SER A 63 -0.22 2.27 6.57
N GLY A 64 1.05 1.92 6.75
CA GLY A 64 1.45 0.83 7.66
C GLY A 64 1.13 1.15 9.13
N ARG A 65 1.29 2.42 9.54
CA ARG A 65 0.92 2.89 10.87
C ARG A 65 -0.58 2.70 11.14
N PHE A 66 -1.44 3.04 10.19
CA PHE A 66 -2.88 2.84 10.34
C PHE A 66 -3.23 1.35 10.48
N ALA A 67 -2.69 0.50 9.61
CA ALA A 67 -2.90 -0.95 9.67
C ALA A 67 -2.50 -1.52 11.03
N ALA A 68 -1.38 -1.07 11.59
CA ALA A 68 -0.88 -1.49 12.89
C ALA A 68 -1.75 -0.98 14.05
N GLU A 69 -2.09 0.32 14.07
CA GLU A 69 -2.93 0.91 15.12
C GLU A 69 -4.31 0.26 15.15
N TYR A 70 -4.89 -0.05 13.97
CA TYR A 70 -6.18 -0.72 13.89
C TYR A 70 -6.11 -2.20 14.33
N MET A 71 -5.03 -2.93 13.98
CA MET A 71 -4.76 -4.27 14.51
C MET A 71 -4.70 -4.25 16.05
N ALA A 72 -3.92 -3.34 16.62
CA ALA A 72 -3.79 -3.21 18.07
C ALA A 72 -5.14 -2.88 18.74
N TYR A 73 -5.95 -2.04 18.12
CA TYR A 73 -7.30 -1.72 18.61
C TYR A 73 -8.21 -2.97 18.61
N LEU A 74 -8.23 -3.73 17.53
CA LEU A 74 -9.05 -4.95 17.42
C LEU A 74 -8.63 -6.03 18.41
N LEU A 75 -7.33 -6.11 18.73
CA LEU A 75 -6.77 -7.00 19.73
C LEU A 75 -6.94 -6.49 21.17
N ASN A 76 -7.62 -5.38 21.35
CA ASN A 76 -7.73 -4.74 22.68
C ASN A 76 -6.36 -4.53 23.34
N TYR A 77 -5.34 -4.24 22.52
CA TYR A 77 -3.94 -3.95 22.88
C TYR A 77 -3.18 -5.10 23.60
N GLU A 78 -3.60 -6.35 23.40
CA GLU A 78 -2.91 -7.53 23.90
C GLU A 78 -3.06 -8.70 22.91
N GLY A 79 -2.03 -9.55 22.78
CA GLY A 79 -2.08 -10.74 21.93
C GLY A 79 -0.80 -10.97 21.14
N THR A 80 -0.93 -11.80 20.13
CA THR A 80 0.17 -12.20 19.24
C THR A 80 -0.14 -11.84 17.79
N VAL A 81 0.83 -11.28 17.10
CA VAL A 81 0.71 -10.93 15.69
C VAL A 81 1.88 -11.49 14.91
N ALA A 82 1.69 -11.67 13.61
CA ALA A 82 2.78 -12.01 12.70
C ALA A 82 2.77 -11.10 11.47
N MET A 83 3.85 -11.15 10.69
CA MET A 83 3.99 -10.36 9.47
C MET A 83 4.31 -11.26 8.28
N VAL A 84 3.67 -10.97 7.15
CA VAL A 84 4.02 -11.48 5.82
C VAL A 84 4.46 -10.27 5.01
N TYR A 85 5.76 -10.16 4.74
CA TYR A 85 6.38 -8.98 4.15
C TYR A 85 7.12 -9.29 2.86
N TYR A 86 7.39 -8.25 2.06
CA TYR A 86 8.17 -8.39 0.83
C TYR A 86 9.66 -8.32 1.12
N ASP A 87 10.38 -9.43 0.91
CA ASP A 87 11.81 -9.57 1.20
C ASP A 87 12.67 -9.03 0.04
N ALA A 88 12.50 -7.74 -0.26
CA ALA A 88 13.32 -6.99 -1.20
C ALA A 88 13.48 -5.56 -0.70
N ASP A 89 14.59 -4.93 -1.08
CA ASP A 89 14.87 -3.54 -0.71
C ASP A 89 14.05 -2.56 -1.57
N VAL A 90 12.73 -2.53 -1.30
CA VAL A 90 11.78 -1.62 -1.93
C VAL A 90 11.31 -0.61 -0.91
N TRP A 91 11.67 0.65 -1.11
CA TRP A 91 11.44 1.72 -0.14
C TRP A 91 9.98 1.79 0.34
N THR A 92 9.02 1.69 -0.57
CA THR A 92 7.58 1.78 -0.23
C THR A 92 7.12 0.66 0.71
N CYS A 93 7.60 -0.57 0.49
CA CYS A 93 7.33 -1.70 1.35
C CYS A 93 8.04 -1.56 2.70
N ASN A 94 9.31 -1.14 2.68
CA ASN A 94 10.10 -0.94 3.89
C ASN A 94 9.44 0.07 4.82
N GLU A 95 8.97 1.23 4.30
CA GLU A 95 8.33 2.27 5.11
C GLU A 95 7.06 1.78 5.83
N ARG A 96 6.17 1.06 5.13
CA ARG A 96 4.92 0.57 5.74
C ARG A 96 5.16 -0.57 6.73
N ASP A 97 6.09 -1.48 6.42
CA ASP A 97 6.44 -2.60 7.28
C ASP A 97 7.17 -2.12 8.55
N ASP A 98 8.06 -1.15 8.42
CA ASP A 98 8.72 -0.49 9.55
C ASP A 98 7.75 0.29 10.44
N ALA A 99 6.75 0.94 9.82
CA ALA A 99 5.69 1.60 10.57
C ALA A 99 4.90 0.60 11.41
N PHE A 100 4.56 -0.56 10.83
CA PHE A 100 3.87 -1.62 11.58
C PHE A 100 4.69 -2.07 12.78
N ARG A 101 5.96 -2.42 12.61
CA ARG A 101 6.87 -2.83 13.70
C ARG A 101 6.95 -1.78 14.80
N LYS A 102 7.20 -0.52 14.43
CA LYS A 102 7.35 0.59 15.38
C LYS A 102 6.07 0.90 16.16
N VAL A 103 4.90 0.64 15.59
CA VAL A 103 3.63 0.79 16.29
C VAL A 103 3.45 -0.36 17.28
N MET A 104 3.69 -1.61 16.86
CA MET A 104 3.58 -2.76 17.76
C MET A 104 4.53 -2.65 18.96
N ASP A 105 5.73 -2.12 18.78
CA ASP A 105 6.70 -1.86 19.85
C ASP A 105 6.18 -0.92 20.97
N LYS A 106 5.15 -0.11 20.67
CA LYS A 106 4.52 0.76 21.69
C LYS A 106 3.57 0.01 22.61
N TYR A 107 3.14 -1.18 22.23
CA TYR A 107 2.16 -1.99 22.97
C TYR A 107 2.84 -3.20 23.62
N PRO A 108 3.24 -3.12 24.90
CA PRO A 108 4.08 -4.14 25.54
C PRO A 108 3.39 -5.52 25.67
N ASN A 109 2.06 -5.55 25.57
CA ASN A 109 1.27 -6.77 25.62
C ASN A 109 0.98 -7.39 24.25
N ILE A 110 1.39 -6.73 23.14
CA ILE A 110 1.35 -7.31 21.80
C ILE A 110 2.74 -7.80 21.44
N LYS A 111 2.84 -9.01 20.88
CA LYS A 111 4.11 -9.59 20.46
C LYS A 111 4.08 -9.96 18.98
N ILE A 112 5.05 -9.48 18.21
CA ILE A 112 5.32 -10.02 16.89
C ILE A 112 6.04 -11.36 17.10
N VAL A 113 5.34 -12.46 16.83
CA VAL A 113 5.86 -13.82 17.09
C VAL A 113 6.56 -14.43 15.89
N SER A 114 6.28 -13.92 14.68
CA SER A 114 6.90 -14.38 13.44
C SER A 114 6.89 -13.29 12.39
N GLU A 115 7.94 -13.24 11.59
CA GLU A 115 8.02 -12.45 10.37
C GLU A 115 8.51 -13.35 9.24
N GLN A 116 7.73 -13.48 8.17
CA GLN A 116 8.05 -14.30 7.00
C GLN A 116 8.10 -13.45 5.75
N GLY A 117 9.25 -13.45 5.11
CA GLY A 117 9.48 -12.70 3.87
C GLY A 117 9.25 -13.53 2.62
N PHE A 118 8.65 -12.95 1.59
CA PHE A 118 8.52 -13.54 0.26
C PHE A 118 9.23 -12.69 -0.79
N ALA A 119 9.83 -13.33 -1.78
CA ALA A 119 10.45 -12.65 -2.92
C ALA A 119 9.53 -12.61 -4.16
N ASP A 120 8.56 -13.52 -4.23
CA ASP A 120 7.51 -13.58 -5.24
C ASP A 120 6.16 -13.68 -4.53
N VAL A 121 5.19 -12.91 -4.99
CA VAL A 121 3.86 -12.82 -4.37
C VAL A 121 3.16 -14.17 -4.23
N SER A 122 3.40 -15.08 -5.17
CA SER A 122 2.89 -16.45 -5.10
C SER A 122 3.39 -17.27 -3.90
N GLN A 123 4.40 -16.80 -3.18
CA GLN A 123 4.95 -17.44 -1.98
C GLN A 123 4.28 -16.93 -0.69
N ALA A 124 3.47 -15.88 -0.75
CA ALA A 124 2.84 -15.28 0.43
C ALA A 124 1.96 -16.29 1.20
N GLY A 125 1.22 -17.14 0.49
CA GLY A 125 0.48 -18.25 1.09
C GLY A 125 1.39 -19.23 1.85
N THR A 126 2.53 -19.60 1.27
CA THR A 126 3.51 -20.48 1.95
C THR A 126 4.07 -19.84 3.23
N CYS A 127 4.31 -18.52 3.21
CA CYS A 127 4.71 -17.77 4.41
C CYS A 127 3.63 -17.82 5.48
N ALA A 128 2.36 -17.64 5.10
CA ALA A 128 1.22 -17.75 6.00
C ALA A 128 1.07 -19.17 6.57
N ASP A 129 1.20 -20.21 5.75
CA ASP A 129 1.17 -21.60 6.17
C ASP A 129 2.24 -21.90 7.23
N ALA A 130 3.45 -21.39 7.03
CA ALA A 130 4.55 -21.54 7.99
C ALA A 130 4.24 -20.85 9.34
N ILE A 131 3.67 -19.64 9.30
CA ILE A 131 3.23 -18.92 10.50
C ILE A 131 2.16 -19.72 11.23
N LEU A 132 1.09 -20.12 10.55
CA LEU A 132 -0.06 -20.82 11.13
C LEU A 132 0.32 -22.22 11.67
N ALA A 133 1.27 -22.90 11.03
CA ALA A 133 1.79 -24.17 11.54
C ALA A 133 2.61 -24.01 12.83
N GLN A 134 3.40 -22.94 12.94
CA GLN A 134 4.25 -22.69 14.10
C GLN A 134 3.49 -22.00 15.26
N TYR A 135 2.56 -21.14 14.92
CA TYR A 135 1.74 -20.36 15.85
C TYR A 135 0.24 -20.52 15.52
N PRO A 136 -0.35 -21.69 15.81
CA PRO A 136 -1.73 -21.99 15.41
C PRO A 136 -2.76 -21.05 16.04
N ASP A 137 -2.42 -20.43 17.18
CA ASP A 137 -3.29 -19.52 17.93
C ASP A 137 -2.92 -18.04 17.71
N VAL A 138 -2.14 -17.70 16.68
CA VAL A 138 -1.81 -16.30 16.38
C VAL A 138 -3.10 -15.50 16.16
N ASP A 139 -3.20 -14.32 16.80
CA ASP A 139 -4.44 -13.53 16.81
C ASP A 139 -4.59 -12.69 15.54
N GLY A 140 -3.48 -12.21 14.97
CA GLY A 140 -3.52 -11.40 13.76
C GLY A 140 -2.30 -11.56 12.86
N ILE A 141 -2.49 -11.31 11.57
CA ILE A 141 -1.39 -11.25 10.60
C ILE A 141 -1.50 -9.93 9.81
N TYR A 142 -0.40 -9.18 9.79
CA TYR A 142 -0.22 -8.07 8.86
C TYR A 142 0.39 -8.60 7.56
N ALA A 143 -0.16 -8.18 6.43
CA ALA A 143 0.44 -8.41 5.12
C ALA A 143 0.79 -7.07 4.46
N THR A 144 1.93 -7.01 3.80
CA THR A 144 2.51 -5.74 3.32
C THR A 144 1.67 -5.01 2.27
N TRP A 145 0.78 -5.70 1.52
CA TRP A 145 -0.31 -5.12 0.70
C TRP A 145 -1.45 -6.12 0.53
N ASP A 146 -2.52 -5.72 -0.15
CA ASP A 146 -3.78 -6.45 -0.23
C ASP A 146 -3.68 -7.82 -0.93
N VAL A 147 -2.88 -7.96 -2.00
CA VAL A 147 -2.75 -9.26 -2.70
C VAL A 147 -2.11 -10.34 -1.81
N PRO A 148 -0.96 -10.13 -1.13
CA PRO A 148 -0.49 -11.06 -0.10
C PRO A 148 -1.49 -11.31 1.03
N ALA A 149 -2.30 -10.31 1.42
CA ALA A 149 -3.32 -10.49 2.44
C ALA A 149 -4.42 -11.49 2.01
N GLU A 150 -4.78 -11.52 0.72
CA GLU A 150 -5.69 -12.51 0.17
C GLU A 150 -5.11 -13.94 0.26
N GLU A 151 -3.82 -14.10 0.01
CA GLU A 151 -3.12 -15.39 0.19
C GLU A 151 -3.07 -15.83 1.66
N VAL A 152 -2.82 -14.89 2.59
CA VAL A 152 -2.90 -15.14 4.04
C VAL A 152 -4.31 -15.60 4.42
N MET A 153 -5.34 -14.93 3.91
CA MET A 153 -6.74 -15.27 4.14
C MET A 153 -7.07 -16.67 3.63
N ALA A 154 -6.59 -17.04 2.43
CA ALA A 154 -6.79 -18.37 1.87
C ALA A 154 -6.11 -19.46 2.72
N SER A 155 -4.88 -19.25 3.16
CA SER A 155 -4.15 -20.15 4.06
C SER A 155 -4.86 -20.32 5.41
N ALA A 156 -5.32 -19.23 6.02
CA ALA A 156 -6.07 -19.26 7.27
C ALA A 156 -7.39 -20.04 7.14
N SER A 157 -8.13 -19.81 6.05
CA SER A 157 -9.37 -20.55 5.75
C SER A 157 -9.13 -22.04 5.58
N ALA A 158 -8.03 -22.44 4.94
CA ALA A 158 -7.69 -23.83 4.70
C ALA A 158 -7.46 -24.63 5.99
N VAL A 159 -6.99 -23.95 7.05
CA VAL A 159 -6.80 -24.58 8.38
C VAL A 159 -7.92 -24.24 9.37
N GLY A 160 -9.02 -23.62 8.91
CA GLY A 160 -10.20 -23.32 9.71
C GLY A 160 -10.09 -22.08 10.62
N ARG A 161 -9.05 -21.26 10.46
CA ARG A 161 -8.82 -20.02 11.23
C ARG A 161 -9.56 -18.81 10.60
N ASN A 162 -10.88 -18.93 10.46
CA ASN A 162 -11.74 -17.86 9.93
C ASN A 162 -11.92 -16.68 10.91
N ASP A 163 -11.40 -16.80 12.11
CA ASP A 163 -11.37 -15.81 13.17
C ASP A 163 -10.15 -14.88 13.09
N LEU A 164 -9.16 -15.21 12.25
CA LEU A 164 -7.90 -14.47 12.15
C LEU A 164 -8.15 -13.01 11.74
N ILE A 165 -7.53 -12.08 12.46
CA ILE A 165 -7.55 -10.67 12.12
C ILE A 165 -6.43 -10.38 11.10
N ILE A 166 -6.80 -9.86 9.93
CA ILE A 166 -5.82 -9.43 8.92
C ILE A 166 -5.94 -7.91 8.76
N THR A 167 -4.81 -7.22 8.82
CA THR A 167 -4.71 -5.82 8.38
C THR A 167 -3.63 -5.70 7.31
N THR A 168 -3.81 -4.76 6.40
CA THR A 168 -2.91 -4.61 5.26
C THR A 168 -2.85 -3.17 4.75
N VAL A 169 -2.26 -2.97 3.60
CA VAL A 169 -2.17 -1.71 2.87
C VAL A 169 -2.76 -1.91 1.49
N ASP A 170 -3.15 -0.83 0.84
CA ASP A 170 -3.87 -0.77 -0.43
C ASP A 170 -5.32 -1.28 -0.36
N LEU A 171 -6.17 -0.78 -1.25
CA LEU A 171 -7.61 -1.04 -1.27
C LEU A 171 -8.04 -1.55 -2.64
N GLY A 172 -7.66 -2.78 -2.98
CA GLY A 172 -8.21 -3.44 -4.18
C GLY A 172 -9.67 -3.87 -3.97
N ASP A 173 -10.34 -4.23 -5.07
CA ASP A 173 -11.75 -4.63 -5.06
C ASP A 173 -12.04 -5.80 -4.12
N ASN A 174 -11.13 -6.79 -4.07
CA ASN A 174 -11.28 -7.93 -3.17
C ASN A 174 -11.13 -7.53 -1.70
N ALA A 175 -10.13 -6.73 -1.36
CA ALA A 175 -9.96 -6.23 0.01
C ALA A 175 -11.19 -5.41 0.44
N ALA A 176 -11.69 -4.52 -0.43
CA ALA A 176 -12.91 -3.74 -0.18
C ALA A 176 -14.13 -4.65 0.05
N ARG A 177 -14.30 -5.69 -0.77
CA ARG A 177 -15.38 -6.68 -0.60
C ARG A 177 -15.25 -7.42 0.73
N VAL A 178 -14.06 -7.91 1.06
CA VAL A 178 -13.84 -8.65 2.32
C VAL A 178 -14.10 -7.77 3.54
N ILE A 179 -13.69 -6.50 3.50
CA ILE A 179 -13.99 -5.53 4.56
C ILE A 179 -15.51 -5.29 4.64
N ALA A 180 -16.20 -5.14 3.51
CA ALA A 180 -17.65 -4.92 3.45
C ALA A 180 -18.45 -6.09 4.05
N GLU A 181 -18.00 -7.34 3.83
CA GLU A 181 -18.64 -8.55 4.37
C GLU A 181 -18.24 -8.90 5.81
N ASP A 182 -17.45 -8.04 6.48
CA ASP A 182 -16.85 -8.31 7.80
C ASP A 182 -15.95 -9.55 7.83
N GLY A 183 -15.29 -9.83 6.72
CA GLY A 183 -14.38 -10.96 6.59
C GLY A 183 -13.09 -10.79 7.39
N MET A 184 -12.07 -11.61 7.11
CA MET A 184 -10.81 -11.61 7.86
C MET A 184 -9.98 -10.33 7.65
N ILE A 185 -9.99 -9.70 6.47
CA ILE A 185 -9.35 -8.41 6.26
C ILE A 185 -10.24 -7.34 6.91
N LYS A 186 -9.77 -6.78 8.01
CA LYS A 186 -10.53 -5.85 8.83
C LYS A 186 -10.27 -4.39 8.50
N ALA A 187 -9.06 -4.09 8.05
CA ALA A 187 -8.69 -2.71 7.73
C ALA A 187 -7.49 -2.64 6.81
N VAL A 188 -7.42 -1.54 6.07
CA VAL A 188 -6.29 -1.21 5.19
C VAL A 188 -5.90 0.26 5.33
N GLY A 189 -4.60 0.55 5.21
CA GLY A 189 -4.11 1.89 4.93
C GLY A 189 -4.09 2.12 3.41
N ALA A 190 -5.05 2.86 2.87
CA ALA A 190 -5.22 3.03 1.43
C ALA A 190 -4.51 4.27 0.90
N ALA A 191 -3.88 4.15 -0.26
CA ALA A 191 -3.42 5.29 -1.04
C ALA A 191 -4.63 6.02 -1.67
N ARG A 192 -4.52 7.35 -1.81
CA ARG A 192 -5.51 8.15 -2.54
C ARG A 192 -5.10 8.23 -4.01
N SER A 193 -5.20 7.10 -4.70
CA SER A 193 -4.60 6.87 -6.02
C SER A 193 -5.04 7.87 -7.10
N TYR A 194 -6.28 8.38 -7.01
CA TYR A 194 -6.73 9.43 -7.92
C TYR A 194 -5.96 10.75 -7.69
N GLU A 195 -5.76 11.15 -6.44
CA GLU A 195 -5.02 12.37 -6.11
C GLU A 195 -3.53 12.24 -6.46
N ASP A 196 -2.94 11.03 -6.28
CA ASP A 196 -1.59 10.75 -6.75
C ASP A 196 -1.48 10.98 -8.26
N GLY A 197 -2.42 10.40 -9.02
CA GLY A 197 -2.48 10.55 -10.47
C GLY A 197 -2.67 12.01 -10.91
N GLU A 198 -3.53 12.77 -10.23
CA GLU A 198 -3.76 14.18 -10.48
C GLU A 198 -2.49 15.01 -10.19
N ALA A 199 -1.84 14.79 -9.05
CA ALA A 199 -0.60 15.48 -8.69
C ALA A 199 0.53 15.19 -9.69
N ILE A 200 0.68 13.93 -10.13
CA ILE A 200 1.64 13.53 -11.15
C ILE A 200 1.34 14.22 -12.50
N ALA A 201 0.07 14.27 -12.89
CA ALA A 201 -0.34 14.93 -14.12
C ALA A 201 -0.03 16.43 -14.09
N TYR A 202 -0.36 17.12 -13.01
CA TYR A 202 -0.02 18.54 -12.84
C TYR A 202 1.49 18.78 -12.84
N ALA A 203 2.27 17.99 -12.10
CA ALA A 203 3.72 18.08 -12.09
C ALA A 203 4.30 17.91 -13.51
N THR A 204 3.76 16.93 -14.27
CA THR A 204 4.22 16.68 -15.64
C THR A 204 3.90 17.84 -16.56
N VAL A 205 2.67 18.37 -16.53
CA VAL A 205 2.28 19.54 -17.35
C VAL A 205 3.13 20.75 -17.00
N TYR A 206 3.37 21.00 -15.71
CA TYR A 206 4.22 22.13 -15.27
C TYR A 206 5.66 21.97 -15.77
N SER A 207 6.20 20.74 -15.75
CA SER A 207 7.53 20.48 -16.31
C SER A 207 7.62 20.78 -17.80
N LEU A 208 6.58 20.47 -18.57
CA LEU A 208 6.51 20.72 -20.01
C LEU A 208 6.33 22.22 -20.35
N LEU A 209 5.76 22.97 -19.42
CA LEU A 209 5.58 24.43 -19.55
C LEU A 209 6.75 25.24 -18.97
N ASP A 210 7.82 24.56 -18.51
CA ASP A 210 8.97 25.14 -17.83
C ASP A 210 8.55 26.06 -16.65
N LYS A 211 7.46 25.70 -15.96
CA LYS A 211 7.03 26.38 -14.75
C LYS A 211 7.90 25.95 -13.58
N GLU A 212 8.06 26.80 -12.60
CA GLU A 212 8.69 26.42 -11.35
C GLU A 212 7.64 25.89 -10.36
N LEU A 213 8.04 24.87 -9.58
CA LEU A 213 7.29 24.41 -8.42
C LEU A 213 7.96 24.92 -7.14
N THR A 214 7.13 25.38 -6.20
CA THR A 214 7.60 25.73 -4.85
C THR A 214 8.10 24.49 -4.13
N ASP A 215 7.31 23.42 -4.20
CA ASP A 215 7.61 22.11 -3.61
C ASP A 215 7.70 21.07 -4.71
N ARG A 216 8.83 20.39 -4.76
CA ARG A 216 9.11 19.35 -5.77
C ARG A 216 8.93 17.92 -5.24
N TYR A 217 8.60 17.80 -3.97
CA TYR A 217 8.16 16.57 -3.32
C TYR A 217 6.72 16.76 -2.85
N VAL A 218 5.82 15.95 -3.37
CA VAL A 218 4.40 15.95 -3.02
C VAL A 218 4.11 14.62 -2.33
N ALA A 219 3.81 14.67 -1.03
CA ALA A 219 3.33 13.53 -0.28
C ALA A 219 1.81 13.60 -0.22
N THR A 220 1.12 12.66 -0.84
CA THR A 220 -0.32 12.52 -0.73
C THR A 220 -0.68 11.77 0.56
N PRO A 221 -1.73 12.18 1.28
CA PRO A 221 -2.10 11.52 2.51
C PRO A 221 -2.66 10.12 2.24
N THR A 222 -2.39 9.20 3.16
CA THR A 222 -3.09 7.92 3.22
C THR A 222 -4.47 8.07 3.83
N GLN A 223 -5.38 7.15 3.52
CA GLN A 223 -6.70 7.04 4.13
C GLN A 223 -6.83 5.72 4.86
N GLY A 224 -7.19 5.79 6.15
CA GLY A 224 -7.55 4.59 6.91
C GLY A 224 -8.93 4.08 6.48
N VAL A 225 -9.02 2.80 6.17
CA VAL A 225 -10.24 2.15 5.72
C VAL A 225 -10.55 0.96 6.60
N ALA A 226 -11.75 0.96 7.11
CA ALA A 226 -12.36 -0.14 7.83
C ALA A 226 -13.81 -0.26 7.38
N ARG A 227 -14.53 -1.21 7.95
CA ARG A 227 -15.89 -1.51 7.53
C ARG A 227 -16.84 -0.31 7.56
N GLU A 228 -16.67 0.59 8.54
CA GLU A 228 -17.55 1.72 8.76
C GLU A 228 -17.51 2.75 7.63
N ASN A 229 -16.40 2.80 6.89
CA ASN A 229 -16.17 3.80 5.85
C ASN A 229 -15.73 3.23 4.51
N VAL A 230 -15.79 1.91 4.30
CA VAL A 230 -15.22 1.26 3.11
C VAL A 230 -15.80 1.78 1.81
N LEU A 231 -17.11 2.05 1.74
CA LEU A 231 -17.75 2.56 0.51
C LEU A 231 -17.29 3.99 0.19
N ASP A 232 -17.33 4.87 1.18
CA ASP A 232 -16.90 6.27 1.03
C ASP A 232 -15.39 6.34 0.75
N ALA A 233 -14.62 5.51 1.44
CA ALA A 233 -13.17 5.44 1.25
C ALA A 233 -12.79 4.97 -0.15
N TYR A 234 -13.47 3.94 -0.67
CA TYR A 234 -13.28 3.47 -2.04
C TYR A 234 -13.57 4.60 -3.04
N ALA A 235 -14.74 5.27 -2.88
CA ALA A 235 -15.09 6.39 -3.74
C ALA A 235 -14.08 7.54 -3.67
N ASN A 236 -13.53 7.83 -2.49
CA ASN A 236 -12.51 8.87 -2.31
C ASN A 236 -11.16 8.47 -2.94
N CYS A 237 -10.74 7.20 -2.80
CA CYS A 237 -9.47 6.73 -3.35
C CYS A 237 -9.45 6.73 -4.87
N TYR A 238 -10.57 6.38 -5.52
CA TYR A 238 -10.64 6.13 -6.95
C TYR A 238 -11.51 7.11 -7.74
N GLN A 239 -12.27 7.97 -7.07
CA GLN A 239 -13.28 8.88 -7.67
C GLN A 239 -14.32 8.13 -8.50
N VAL A 240 -14.59 6.87 -8.12
CA VAL A 240 -15.66 6.02 -8.65
C VAL A 240 -16.35 5.30 -7.48
N ASN A 241 -17.61 5.00 -7.62
CA ASN A 241 -18.30 4.19 -6.62
C ASN A 241 -17.76 2.75 -6.66
N PRO A 242 -17.73 2.04 -5.51
CA PRO A 242 -17.51 0.60 -5.51
C PRO A 242 -18.57 -0.12 -6.36
N SER A 243 -18.29 -1.34 -6.77
CA SER A 243 -19.23 -2.14 -7.56
C SER A 243 -20.54 -2.38 -6.79
N ASP A 244 -21.65 -2.54 -7.52
CA ASP A 244 -22.96 -2.85 -6.92
C ASP A 244 -22.88 -4.05 -5.98
N MET A 245 -22.07 -5.05 -6.31
CA MET A 245 -21.86 -6.23 -5.47
C MET A 245 -21.26 -5.85 -4.10
N ILE A 246 -20.29 -4.95 -4.03
CA ILE A 246 -19.69 -4.51 -2.75
C ILE A 246 -20.71 -3.73 -1.94
N ILE A 247 -21.49 -2.87 -2.60
CA ILE A 247 -22.56 -2.09 -1.96
C ILE A 247 -23.61 -3.03 -1.37
N GLU A 248 -24.13 -3.98 -2.16
CA GLU A 248 -25.13 -4.94 -1.72
C GLU A 248 -24.66 -5.81 -0.53
N ILE A 249 -23.41 -6.25 -0.55
CA ILE A 249 -22.80 -7.02 0.55
C ILE A 249 -22.75 -6.15 1.82
N TRP A 250 -22.25 -4.93 1.70
CA TRP A 250 -22.15 -4.02 2.84
C TRP A 250 -23.53 -3.68 3.45
N GLU A 251 -24.52 -3.39 2.61
CA GLU A 251 -25.89 -3.16 3.03
C GLU A 251 -26.51 -4.37 3.72
N ALA A 252 -26.26 -5.58 3.22
CA ALA A 252 -26.77 -6.81 3.80
C ALA A 252 -26.17 -7.10 5.18
N VAL A 253 -24.91 -6.79 5.40
CA VAL A 253 -24.21 -7.03 6.67
C VAL A 253 -24.56 -5.95 7.72
N TYR A 254 -24.66 -4.68 7.33
CA TYR A 254 -24.83 -3.55 8.25
C TYR A 254 -26.25 -2.98 8.27
N GLY A 255 -27.14 -3.55 7.47
CA GLY A 255 -28.49 -3.03 7.29
C GLY A 255 -28.51 -1.75 6.45
N THR A 256 -29.70 -1.40 5.97
CA THR A 256 -29.89 -0.10 5.33
C THR A 256 -29.50 0.99 6.32
N LEU A 257 -28.47 1.75 5.98
CA LEU A 257 -28.21 3.00 6.67
C LEU A 257 -29.51 3.76 6.66
N THR A 258 -30.13 3.87 7.83
CA THR A 258 -31.26 4.78 7.99
C THR A 258 -30.70 6.15 7.65
N SER A 259 -31.08 6.64 6.46
CA SER A 259 -30.82 8.02 6.07
C SER A 259 -31.24 8.93 7.21
N PRO A 260 -30.42 9.92 7.57
CA PRO A 260 -30.74 10.85 8.65
C PRO A 260 -32.06 11.59 8.41
#